data_3c1d05b4566b676dff8ae56ba7d16001
#
_entry.id   3c1d05b4566b676dff8ae56ba7d16001
#
_cell.length_a   1.000
_cell.length_b   1.000
_cell.length_c   1.000
_cell.angle_alpha   90.00
_cell.angle_beta   90.00
_cell.angle_gamma   90.00
#
_symmetry.space_group_name_H-M   'P 1'
#
loop_
_entity.id
_entity.type
_entity.pdbx_description
1 polymer ?
#
loop_
_entity_poly.entity_id
_entity_poly.type
_entity_poly.pdbx_seq_one_letter_code
_entity_poly.pdbx_strand_id
1 'polypeptide(L)'
;MALSTPRRGRSTRDYDESDVHIRPKRTSRPRTKKRPSYTDAVTARIVTIDRGRWLCALLDDAPRNTHDPDGERSPAGTRVTCIRARTLGRERMVVGDLVDIVGDLSGSPDAIARIVRLHDRDTVLRRTADDTDPYERIVVANADQLLIVVAATNPPPREGFVERALIAAYAAGIRPILCMTKSDLADPTAFLTQFTGLDLPAVVCGTGDPTDTLLTY
;
A
#
# COMPACT_ATOMS: atom_id res chain seq x y z
N MET A 1 33.29 51.87 -38.76
CA MET A 1 33.96 50.94 -37.88
C MET A 1 33.94 51.56 -36.45
N ALA A 2 32.94 51.23 -35.65
CA ALA A 2 32.76 51.77 -34.29
C ALA A 2 33.15 50.70 -33.30
N LEU A 3 34.20 50.90 -32.55
CA LEU A 3 34.69 50.01 -31.51
C LEU A 3 33.81 50.10 -30.28
N SER A 4 33.16 48.97 -29.95
CA SER A 4 32.40 48.76 -28.74
C SER A 4 33.32 48.68 -27.52
N THR A 5 33.18 49.60 -26.59
CA THR A 5 33.86 49.59 -25.28
C THR A 5 33.25 48.53 -24.37
N PRO A 6 34.06 47.67 -23.72
CA PRO A 6 33.53 46.69 -22.78
C PRO A 6 33.05 47.39 -21.48
N ARG A 7 31.83 47.07 -21.02
CA ARG A 7 31.35 47.51 -19.70
C ARG A 7 32.21 46.88 -18.62
N ARG A 8 32.92 47.73 -17.86
CA ARG A 8 33.62 47.33 -16.63
C ARG A 8 32.58 46.69 -15.65
N GLY A 9 32.84 45.42 -15.32
CA GLY A 9 32.12 44.79 -14.21
C GLY A 9 32.45 45.52 -12.90
N ARG A 10 31.44 45.84 -12.11
CA ARG A 10 31.58 46.40 -10.77
C ARG A 10 32.33 45.41 -9.89
N SER A 11 33.44 45.90 -9.26
CA SER A 11 34.21 45.13 -8.28
C SER A 11 33.39 44.96 -7.02
N THR A 12 33.48 43.80 -6.34
CA THR A 12 32.85 43.47 -5.06
C THR A 12 33.26 44.41 -3.93
N ARG A 13 34.19 45.33 -4.14
CA ARG A 13 34.66 46.35 -3.17
C ARG A 13 33.82 47.65 -3.19
N ASP A 14 32.91 47.80 -4.15
CA ASP A 14 32.10 49.02 -4.33
C ASP A 14 30.71 48.91 -3.70
N TYR A 15 30.43 47.89 -2.88
CA TYR A 15 29.18 47.78 -2.13
C TYR A 15 29.33 48.47 -0.77
N ASP A 16 28.55 49.51 -0.55
CA ASP A 16 28.43 50.20 0.74
C ASP A 16 27.23 49.60 1.52
N GLU A 17 27.20 49.78 2.86
CA GLU A 17 26.12 49.30 3.73
C GLU A 17 24.72 49.84 3.32
N SER A 18 24.67 50.95 2.60
CA SER A 18 23.45 51.52 2.04
C SER A 18 22.87 50.73 0.86
N ASP A 19 23.66 49.82 0.23
CA ASP A 19 23.21 48.99 -0.89
C ASP A 19 22.49 47.73 -0.41
N VAL A 20 22.41 47.47 0.90
CA VAL A 20 21.74 46.31 1.46
C VAL A 20 20.24 46.55 1.56
N HIS A 21 19.51 46.28 0.50
CA HIS A 21 18.06 46.21 0.55
C HIS A 21 17.61 44.96 1.29
N ILE A 22 17.44 45.06 2.62
CA ILE A 22 16.78 44.02 3.41
C ILE A 22 15.31 43.98 2.99
N ARG A 23 14.94 43.05 2.12
CA ARG A 23 13.54 42.72 1.88
C ARG A 23 12.93 42.25 3.21
N PRO A 24 11.92 42.96 3.79
CA PRO A 24 11.27 42.47 4.99
C PRO A 24 10.78 41.04 4.72
N LYS A 25 11.24 40.08 5.53
CA LYS A 25 10.67 38.72 5.50
C LYS A 25 9.16 38.88 5.62
N ARG A 26 8.41 38.50 4.58
CA ARG A 26 6.99 38.33 4.73
C ARG A 26 6.80 37.40 5.92
N THR A 27 6.38 37.95 7.04
CA THR A 27 5.98 37.19 8.21
C THR A 27 4.88 36.27 7.75
N SER A 28 5.24 35.00 7.48
CA SER A 28 4.25 33.96 7.27
C SER A 28 3.45 33.94 8.56
N ARG A 29 2.20 34.40 8.53
CA ARG A 29 1.24 34.15 9.62
C ARG A 29 1.39 32.70 10.02
N PRO A 30 1.59 32.34 11.29
CA PRO A 30 1.58 30.96 11.71
C PRO A 30 0.24 30.39 11.25
N ARG A 31 0.30 29.53 10.22
CA ARG A 31 -0.86 28.75 9.82
C ARG A 31 -1.09 27.78 10.97
N THR A 32 -1.99 28.12 11.86
CA THR A 32 -2.56 27.19 12.82
C THR A 32 -3.13 26.08 11.96
N LYS A 33 -2.42 24.94 11.90
CA LYS A 33 -2.91 23.73 11.22
C LYS A 33 -4.04 23.17 12.09
N LYS A 34 -5.23 23.76 12.04
CA LYS A 34 -6.43 23.07 12.45
C LYS A 34 -6.52 21.89 11.49
N ARG A 35 -6.16 20.70 11.98
CA ARG A 35 -6.47 19.47 11.25
C ARG A 35 -7.98 19.40 11.17
N PRO A 36 -8.58 19.30 9.98
CA PRO A 36 -10.01 19.08 9.86
C PRO A 36 -10.36 17.84 10.67
N SER A 37 -11.34 17.90 11.55
CA SER A 37 -11.92 16.71 12.14
C SER A 37 -12.83 16.09 11.07
N TYR A 38 -12.39 15.02 10.46
CA TYR A 38 -13.19 14.27 9.49
C TYR A 38 -14.14 13.33 10.26
N THR A 39 -15.18 13.89 10.86
CA THR A 39 -16.18 13.14 11.63
C THR A 39 -17.11 12.33 10.73
N ASP A 40 -17.19 12.70 9.48
CA ASP A 40 -17.95 12.10 8.40
C ASP A 40 -17.16 11.07 7.57
N ALA A 41 -15.93 10.78 7.95
CA ALA A 41 -15.09 9.84 7.21
C ALA A 41 -15.58 8.40 7.40
N VAL A 42 -15.46 7.63 6.33
CA VAL A 42 -15.88 6.22 6.24
C VAL A 42 -14.65 5.34 6.11
N THR A 43 -14.64 4.21 6.82
CA THR A 43 -13.52 3.27 6.77
C THR A 43 -13.61 2.39 5.53
N ALA A 44 -12.48 2.23 4.85
CA ALA A 44 -12.33 1.42 3.66
C ALA A 44 -10.98 0.68 3.68
N ARG A 45 -10.88 -0.42 2.92
CA ARG A 45 -9.65 -1.19 2.75
C ARG A 45 -9.02 -0.90 1.38
N ILE A 46 -7.73 -0.65 1.33
CA ILE A 46 -6.99 -0.51 0.07
C ILE A 46 -6.91 -1.87 -0.62
N VAL A 47 -7.43 -1.95 -1.84
CA VAL A 47 -7.45 -3.18 -2.66
C VAL A 47 -6.35 -3.17 -3.72
N THR A 48 -6.16 -2.04 -4.40
CA THR A 48 -5.08 -1.87 -5.38
C THR A 48 -4.48 -0.48 -5.32
N ILE A 49 -3.25 -0.37 -5.83
CA ILE A 49 -2.51 0.90 -5.90
C ILE A 49 -1.97 1.03 -7.32
N ASP A 50 -2.33 2.11 -8.00
CA ASP A 50 -1.80 2.44 -9.32
C ASP A 50 -1.47 3.92 -9.42
N ARG A 51 -0.21 4.25 -9.77
CA ARG A 51 0.27 5.60 -10.12
C ARG A 51 -0.20 6.73 -9.21
N GLY A 52 -0.22 6.48 -7.88
CA GLY A 52 -0.63 7.47 -6.90
C GLY A 52 -2.14 7.60 -6.71
N ARG A 53 -2.91 6.65 -7.24
CA ARG A 53 -4.33 6.42 -6.95
C ARG A 53 -4.47 5.11 -6.17
N TRP A 54 -5.43 5.08 -5.29
CA TRP A 54 -5.77 3.94 -4.44
C TRP A 54 -7.21 3.52 -4.74
N LEU A 55 -7.42 2.27 -5.08
CA LEU A 55 -8.75 1.69 -5.14
C LEU A 55 -9.06 1.14 -3.76
N CYS A 56 -10.08 1.67 -3.11
CA CYS A 56 -10.51 1.28 -1.78
C CYS A 56 -11.89 0.62 -1.85
N ALA A 57 -12.09 -0.46 -1.10
CA ALA A 57 -13.39 -1.09 -0.92
C ALA A 57 -13.98 -0.64 0.42
N LEU A 58 -15.23 -0.19 0.41
CA LEU A 58 -15.98 0.14 1.63
C LEU A 58 -16.12 -1.10 2.50
N LEU A 59 -15.94 -0.97 3.81
CA LEU A 59 -16.16 -2.08 4.75
C LEU A 59 -17.63 -2.25 5.10
N ASP A 60 -18.35 -1.14 5.21
CA ASP A 60 -19.75 -1.08 5.57
C ASP A 60 -20.53 -0.23 4.56
N ASP A 61 -21.85 -0.31 4.63
CA ASP A 61 -22.74 0.56 3.87
C ASP A 61 -22.52 2.02 4.29
N ALA A 62 -22.28 2.87 3.32
CA ALA A 62 -21.92 4.27 3.54
C ALA A 62 -22.77 5.22 2.68
N PRO A 63 -22.92 6.50 3.08
CA PRO A 63 -23.54 7.49 2.20
C PRO A 63 -22.72 7.63 0.93
N ARG A 64 -23.34 7.77 -0.24
CA ARG A 64 -22.63 7.97 -1.51
C ARG A 64 -21.74 9.20 -1.50
N ASN A 65 -22.10 10.19 -0.71
CA ASN A 65 -21.28 11.37 -0.50
C ASN A 65 -21.21 11.66 1.00
N THR A 66 -20.01 11.70 1.55
CA THR A 66 -19.81 11.97 2.99
C THR A 66 -20.27 13.36 3.41
N HIS A 67 -20.50 14.29 2.46
CA HIS A 67 -21.08 15.61 2.73
C HIS A 67 -22.61 15.61 2.69
N ASP A 68 -23.24 14.50 2.31
CA ASP A 68 -24.68 14.29 2.30
C ASP A 68 -25.02 12.96 2.98
N PRO A 69 -25.01 12.90 4.32
CA PRO A 69 -25.17 11.66 5.07
C PRO A 69 -26.56 11.04 4.97
N ASP A 70 -27.58 11.85 4.64
CA ASP A 70 -28.98 11.41 4.48
C ASP A 70 -29.31 11.02 3.04
N GLY A 71 -28.35 11.16 2.13
CA GLY A 71 -28.48 10.82 0.72
C GLY A 71 -28.47 9.32 0.43
N GLU A 72 -28.40 9.01 -0.87
CA GLU A 72 -28.32 7.62 -1.34
C GLU A 72 -27.08 6.92 -0.79
N ARG A 73 -27.16 5.60 -0.51
CA ARG A 73 -26.08 4.81 0.09
C ARG A 73 -25.37 3.94 -0.93
N SER A 74 -24.08 3.75 -0.70
CA SER A 74 -23.25 2.76 -1.40
C SER A 74 -23.09 1.54 -0.47
N PRO A 75 -23.33 0.31 -0.97
CA PRO A 75 -23.21 -0.89 -0.16
C PRO A 75 -21.73 -1.19 0.18
N ALA A 76 -21.55 -1.99 1.24
CA ALA A 76 -20.26 -2.59 1.55
C ALA A 76 -19.65 -3.29 0.33
N GLY A 77 -18.33 -3.24 0.17
CA GLY A 77 -17.63 -3.77 -0.99
C GLY A 77 -17.59 -2.82 -2.21
N THR A 78 -18.34 -1.71 -2.21
CA THR A 78 -18.25 -0.70 -3.28
C THR A 78 -16.79 -0.24 -3.43
N ARG A 79 -16.29 -0.29 -4.66
CA ARG A 79 -14.91 0.12 -4.97
C ARG A 79 -14.86 1.59 -5.33
N VAL A 80 -14.08 2.36 -4.60
CA VAL A 80 -13.96 3.81 -4.75
C VAL A 80 -12.54 4.19 -5.10
N THR A 81 -12.34 4.99 -6.13
CA THR A 81 -11.03 5.54 -6.48
C THR A 81 -10.69 6.69 -5.53
N CYS A 82 -9.54 6.62 -4.91
CA CYS A 82 -9.11 7.57 -3.91
C CYS A 82 -7.78 8.24 -4.25
N ILE A 83 -7.61 9.47 -3.79
CA ILE A 83 -6.33 10.19 -3.77
C ILE A 83 -5.95 10.49 -2.32
N ARG A 84 -4.65 10.66 -2.06
CA ARG A 84 -4.15 10.97 -0.73
C ARG A 84 -4.38 12.44 -0.35
N ALA A 85 -4.86 12.69 0.87
CA ALA A 85 -4.89 14.03 1.43
C ALA A 85 -3.46 14.54 1.70
N ARG A 86 -3.24 15.84 1.51
CA ARG A 86 -1.94 16.48 1.79
C ARG A 86 -1.52 16.36 3.27
N THR A 87 -2.48 16.17 4.16
CA THR A 87 -2.26 16.03 5.61
C THR A 87 -1.56 14.73 5.99
N LEU A 88 -1.68 13.67 5.19
CA LEU A 88 -1.02 12.37 5.40
C LEU A 88 0.49 12.38 5.06
N GLY A 89 1.00 13.48 4.50
CA GLY A 89 2.43 13.60 4.21
C GLY A 89 2.93 12.54 3.23
N ARG A 90 4.05 11.88 3.58
CA ARG A 90 4.71 10.84 2.78
C ARG A 90 4.49 9.42 3.33
N GLU A 91 3.51 9.23 4.20
CA GLU A 91 3.20 7.90 4.72
C GLU A 91 3.00 6.91 3.57
N ARG A 92 3.66 5.76 3.67
CA ARG A 92 3.57 4.73 2.64
C ARG A 92 2.36 3.84 2.93
N MET A 93 1.37 3.94 2.07
CA MET A 93 0.18 3.09 2.09
C MET A 93 0.41 1.89 1.16
N VAL A 94 -0.05 0.71 1.59
CA VAL A 94 0.07 -0.56 0.87
C VAL A 94 -1.30 -1.22 0.73
N VAL A 95 -1.38 -2.27 -0.09
CA VAL A 95 -2.60 -3.10 -0.19
C VAL A 95 -2.91 -3.73 1.17
N GLY A 96 -4.19 -3.77 1.52
CA GLY A 96 -4.67 -4.27 2.81
C GLY A 96 -4.78 -3.20 3.91
N ASP A 97 -4.16 -2.03 3.74
CA ASP A 97 -4.31 -0.94 4.71
C ASP A 97 -5.77 -0.53 4.91
N LEU A 98 -6.14 -0.30 6.16
CA LEU A 98 -7.39 0.34 6.54
C LEU A 98 -7.21 1.85 6.56
N VAL A 99 -8.11 2.54 5.90
CA VAL A 99 -8.05 3.99 5.71
C VAL A 99 -9.41 4.64 5.91
N ASP A 100 -9.43 5.86 6.41
CA ASP A 100 -10.63 6.68 6.38
C ASP A 100 -10.66 7.53 5.12
N ILE A 101 -11.79 7.51 4.44
CA ILE A 101 -12.03 8.24 3.19
C ILE A 101 -13.22 9.19 3.30
N VAL A 102 -13.15 10.30 2.57
CA VAL A 102 -14.23 11.30 2.47
C VAL A 102 -14.44 11.72 1.03
N GLY A 103 -15.63 12.19 0.70
CA GLY A 103 -16.02 12.69 -0.61
C GLY A 103 -17.05 11.82 -1.31
N ASP A 104 -16.91 11.64 -2.60
CA ASP A 104 -17.83 10.83 -3.41
C ASP A 104 -17.47 9.34 -3.31
N LEU A 105 -18.35 8.56 -2.68
CA LEU A 105 -18.23 7.13 -2.43
C LEU A 105 -19.12 6.29 -3.35
N SER A 106 -19.68 6.87 -4.40
CA SER A 106 -20.58 6.20 -5.34
C SER A 106 -19.95 5.05 -6.12
N GLY A 107 -18.61 5.04 -6.23
CA GLY A 107 -17.88 4.08 -7.07
C GLY A 107 -18.00 4.34 -8.56
N SER A 108 -18.59 5.48 -8.97
CA SER A 108 -18.67 5.88 -10.38
C SER A 108 -17.27 6.09 -10.97
N PRO A 109 -17.07 5.89 -12.28
CA PRO A 109 -15.74 6.00 -12.90
C PRO A 109 -15.05 7.35 -12.70
N ASP A 110 -15.82 8.43 -12.61
CA ASP A 110 -15.32 9.80 -12.42
C ASP A 110 -15.32 10.23 -10.94
N ALA A 111 -15.86 9.40 -10.04
CA ALA A 111 -15.87 9.67 -8.61
C ALA A 111 -14.48 9.55 -8.02
N ILE A 112 -14.04 10.56 -7.28
CA ILE A 112 -12.75 10.56 -6.59
C ILE A 112 -12.97 10.94 -5.13
N ALA A 113 -12.73 9.99 -4.24
CA ALA A 113 -12.67 10.24 -2.81
C ALA A 113 -11.25 10.61 -2.35
N ARG A 114 -11.10 10.92 -1.07
CA ARG A 114 -9.82 11.33 -0.49
C ARG A 114 -9.53 10.55 0.78
N ILE A 115 -8.37 9.89 0.82
CA ILE A 115 -7.86 9.25 2.03
C ILE A 115 -7.39 10.34 2.99
N VAL A 116 -7.93 10.35 4.22
CA VAL A 116 -7.68 11.37 5.24
C VAL A 116 -6.98 10.84 6.48
N ARG A 117 -7.04 9.52 6.72
CA ARG A 117 -6.37 8.83 7.83
C ARG A 117 -5.92 7.45 7.38
N LEU A 118 -4.79 7.01 7.89
CA LEU A 118 -4.31 5.62 7.85
C LEU A 118 -4.46 5.06 9.27
N HIS A 119 -5.04 3.86 9.38
CA HIS A 119 -5.16 3.13 10.64
C HIS A 119 -3.89 2.35 10.96
N ASP A 120 -3.73 1.98 12.23
CA ASP A 120 -2.68 1.05 12.64
C ASP A 120 -2.88 -0.30 11.97
N ARG A 121 -1.77 -1.00 11.76
CA ARG A 121 -1.73 -2.30 11.07
C ARG A 121 -1.64 -3.41 12.09
N ASP A 122 -2.52 -4.41 11.97
CA ASP A 122 -2.49 -5.60 12.82
C ASP A 122 -1.36 -6.54 12.39
N THR A 123 -1.24 -6.78 11.08
CA THR A 123 -0.19 -7.61 10.48
C THR A 123 0.52 -6.89 9.35
N VAL A 124 1.83 -7.18 9.16
CA VAL A 124 2.63 -6.52 8.11
C VAL A 124 3.57 -7.54 7.49
N LEU A 125 3.29 -7.95 6.25
CA LEU A 125 4.22 -8.76 5.50
C LEU A 125 5.30 -7.85 4.86
N ARG A 126 6.56 -8.15 5.18
CA ARG A 126 7.73 -7.42 4.70
C ARG A 126 8.50 -8.26 3.70
N ARG A 127 9.07 -7.62 2.72
CA ARG A 127 10.07 -8.22 1.84
C ARG A 127 11.41 -7.60 2.17
N THR A 128 12.37 -8.43 2.55
CA THR A 128 13.78 -8.03 2.55
C THR A 128 14.16 -7.80 1.08
N ALA A 129 14.47 -6.57 0.72
CA ALA A 129 15.12 -6.31 -0.55
C ALA A 129 16.56 -6.75 -0.36
N ASP A 130 17.16 -7.48 -1.25
CA ASP A 130 18.51 -8.05 -1.23
C ASP A 130 19.36 -7.76 0.02
N ASP A 131 20.30 -8.64 0.39
CA ASP A 131 21.19 -8.55 1.57
C ASP A 131 21.96 -7.20 1.66
N THR A 132 21.86 -6.35 0.65
CA THR A 132 22.52 -5.05 0.55
C THR A 132 21.59 -3.85 0.77
N ASP A 133 20.26 -4.03 0.74
CA ASP A 133 19.30 -2.93 0.99
C ASP A 133 18.77 -3.00 2.44
N PRO A 134 19.18 -2.10 3.33
CA PRO A 134 18.75 -2.11 4.74
C PRO A 134 17.27 -1.75 4.92
N TYR A 135 16.56 -1.42 3.85
CA TYR A 135 15.16 -1.02 3.92
C TYR A 135 14.21 -2.19 3.62
N GLU A 136 13.67 -2.78 4.68
CA GLU A 136 12.51 -3.68 4.55
C GLU A 136 11.34 -2.97 3.88
N ARG A 137 10.83 -3.56 2.81
CA ARG A 137 9.67 -3.02 2.11
C ARG A 137 8.41 -3.74 2.54
N ILE A 138 7.45 -2.99 3.06
CA ILE A 138 6.10 -3.52 3.33
C ILE A 138 5.46 -3.87 1.97
N VAL A 139 4.97 -5.10 1.86
CA VAL A 139 4.31 -5.65 0.67
C VAL A 139 2.81 -5.58 0.82
N VAL A 140 2.28 -6.07 1.96
CA VAL A 140 0.86 -6.10 2.28
C VAL A 140 0.69 -5.87 3.78
N ALA A 141 -0.44 -5.28 4.17
CA ALA A 141 -0.86 -5.09 5.56
C ALA A 141 -2.19 -5.83 5.82
N ASN A 142 -2.44 -6.13 7.10
CA ASN A 142 -3.71 -6.70 7.59
C ASN A 142 -4.14 -7.96 6.81
N ALA A 143 -3.16 -8.81 6.46
CA ALA A 143 -3.42 -10.13 5.89
C ALA A 143 -3.56 -11.15 7.02
N ASP A 144 -4.58 -11.99 6.94
CA ASP A 144 -4.84 -13.06 7.92
C ASP A 144 -4.09 -14.33 7.55
N GLN A 145 -3.87 -14.56 6.25
CA GLN A 145 -3.29 -15.79 5.70
C GLN A 145 -2.28 -15.49 4.60
N LEU A 146 -1.26 -16.35 4.50
CA LEU A 146 -0.29 -16.37 3.40
C LEU A 146 -0.39 -17.70 2.66
N LEU A 147 -0.96 -17.68 1.45
CA LEU A 147 -0.96 -18.83 0.58
C LEU A 147 0.38 -18.95 -0.15
N ILE A 148 1.16 -19.97 0.19
CA ILE A 148 2.45 -20.28 -0.43
C ILE A 148 2.20 -21.25 -1.57
N VAL A 149 2.23 -20.77 -2.81
CA VAL A 149 1.90 -21.58 -4.00
C VAL A 149 3.18 -22.12 -4.62
N VAL A 150 3.27 -23.46 -4.72
CA VAL A 150 4.42 -24.17 -5.28
C VAL A 150 3.94 -25.22 -6.29
N ALA A 151 4.58 -25.26 -7.46
CA ALA A 151 4.29 -26.29 -8.45
C ALA A 151 5.00 -27.61 -8.08
N ALA A 152 4.34 -28.75 -8.25
CA ALA A 152 4.96 -30.08 -8.08
C ALA A 152 6.05 -30.34 -9.12
N THR A 153 5.92 -29.71 -10.30
CA THR A 153 6.90 -29.78 -11.39
C THR A 153 6.83 -28.54 -12.29
N ASN A 154 7.87 -28.28 -13.05
CA ASN A 154 7.98 -27.21 -14.05
C ASN A 154 7.49 -25.82 -13.56
N PRO A 155 8.29 -25.15 -12.70
CA PRO A 155 9.61 -25.51 -12.21
C PRO A 155 9.57 -26.55 -11.09
N PRO A 156 10.68 -27.25 -10.80
CA PRO A 156 10.73 -28.15 -9.65
C PRO A 156 10.58 -27.35 -8.34
N PRO A 157 9.90 -27.94 -7.33
CA PRO A 157 9.69 -27.27 -6.05
C PRO A 157 11.03 -27.03 -5.34
N ARG A 158 11.12 -25.91 -4.61
CA ARG A 158 12.33 -25.54 -3.87
C ARG A 158 11.99 -25.35 -2.39
N GLU A 159 12.58 -26.17 -1.55
CA GLU A 159 12.41 -26.14 -0.10
C GLU A 159 12.71 -24.74 0.48
N GLY A 160 13.88 -24.17 0.17
CA GLY A 160 14.27 -22.85 0.68
C GLY A 160 13.37 -21.69 0.26
N PHE A 161 12.50 -21.85 -0.77
CA PHE A 161 11.46 -20.87 -1.06
C PHE A 161 10.34 -20.94 -0.03
N VAL A 162 9.87 -22.16 0.29
CA VAL A 162 8.82 -22.38 1.29
C VAL A 162 9.30 -21.95 2.67
N GLU A 163 10.50 -22.34 3.07
CA GLU A 163 11.09 -21.95 4.37
C GLU A 163 11.16 -20.42 4.55
N ARG A 164 11.65 -19.70 3.56
CA ARG A 164 11.68 -18.22 3.62
C ARG A 164 10.29 -17.61 3.71
N ALA A 165 9.30 -18.18 3.00
CA ALA A 165 7.92 -17.72 3.07
C ALA A 165 7.31 -17.99 4.44
N LEU A 166 7.58 -19.16 5.04
CA LEU A 166 7.16 -19.53 6.40
C LEU A 166 7.75 -18.57 7.44
N ILE A 167 9.06 -18.32 7.37
CA ILE A 167 9.73 -17.37 8.28
C ILE A 167 9.07 -15.99 8.19
N ALA A 168 8.81 -15.51 6.98
CA ALA A 168 8.17 -14.21 6.77
C ALA A 168 6.73 -14.17 7.32
N ALA A 169 5.96 -15.25 7.12
CA ALA A 169 4.59 -15.37 7.63
C ALA A 169 4.56 -15.36 9.16
N TYR A 170 5.35 -16.22 9.81
CA TYR A 170 5.41 -16.31 11.27
C TYR A 170 5.93 -15.02 11.91
N ALA A 171 6.95 -14.39 11.32
CA ALA A 171 7.45 -13.10 11.80
C ALA A 171 6.41 -11.97 11.69
N ALA A 172 5.49 -12.07 10.75
CA ALA A 172 4.39 -11.12 10.53
C ALA A 172 3.11 -11.46 11.32
N GLY A 173 3.05 -12.60 12.03
CA GLY A 173 1.85 -13.10 12.69
C GLY A 173 0.75 -13.56 11.72
N ILE A 174 1.12 -13.92 10.49
CA ILE A 174 0.21 -14.35 9.42
C ILE A 174 0.20 -15.88 9.36
N ARG A 175 -0.97 -16.51 9.24
CA ARG A 175 -1.09 -17.97 9.13
C ARG A 175 -0.68 -18.47 7.73
N PRO A 176 0.36 -19.30 7.59
CA PRO A 176 0.75 -19.86 6.30
C PRO A 176 -0.14 -21.03 5.91
N ILE A 177 -0.37 -21.20 4.60
CA ILE A 177 -0.98 -22.36 3.97
C ILE A 177 -0.11 -22.74 2.78
N LEU A 178 0.32 -23.99 2.68
CA LEU A 178 1.08 -24.50 1.52
C LEU A 178 0.11 -25.05 0.46
N CYS A 179 0.18 -24.52 -0.75
CA CYS A 179 -0.61 -25.01 -1.88
C CYS A 179 0.32 -25.62 -2.94
N MET A 180 0.24 -26.93 -3.10
CA MET A 180 0.96 -27.65 -4.16
C MET A 180 0.09 -27.74 -5.40
N THR A 181 0.53 -27.11 -6.49
CA THR A 181 -0.18 -27.12 -7.78
C THR A 181 0.44 -28.12 -8.74
N LYS A 182 -0.26 -28.42 -9.86
CA LYS A 182 0.17 -29.37 -10.90
C LYS A 182 0.36 -30.78 -10.39
N SER A 183 -0.47 -31.22 -9.45
CA SER A 183 -0.47 -32.59 -8.95
C SER A 183 -0.89 -33.60 -10.03
N ASP A 184 -1.55 -33.16 -11.08
CA ASP A 184 -1.86 -33.91 -12.30
C ASP A 184 -0.61 -34.26 -13.14
N LEU A 185 0.50 -33.55 -12.97
CA LEU A 185 1.74 -33.76 -13.71
C LEU A 185 2.83 -34.46 -12.91
N ALA A 186 2.82 -34.33 -11.57
CA ALA A 186 3.79 -34.99 -10.69
C ALA A 186 3.22 -35.12 -9.27
N ASP A 187 3.57 -36.23 -8.59
CA ASP A 187 3.19 -36.50 -7.20
C ASP A 187 3.95 -35.56 -6.23
N PRO A 188 3.27 -34.68 -5.44
CA PRO A 188 3.91 -33.76 -4.51
C PRO A 188 4.27 -34.41 -3.15
N THR A 189 3.91 -35.70 -2.90
CA THR A 189 4.00 -36.36 -1.58
C THR A 189 5.41 -36.29 -1.00
N ALA A 190 6.44 -36.58 -1.79
CA ALA A 190 7.83 -36.55 -1.33
C ALA A 190 8.27 -35.14 -0.88
N PHE A 191 7.79 -34.09 -1.53
CA PHE A 191 8.08 -32.72 -1.13
C PHE A 191 7.33 -32.32 0.13
N LEU A 192 6.05 -32.68 0.25
CA LEU A 192 5.22 -32.37 1.42
C LEU A 192 5.74 -33.08 2.69
N THR A 193 6.32 -34.26 2.57
CA THR A 193 6.88 -35.03 3.70
C THR A 193 7.97 -34.25 4.44
N GLN A 194 8.68 -33.32 3.78
CA GLN A 194 9.71 -32.48 4.39
C GLN A 194 9.14 -31.51 5.44
N PHE A 195 7.85 -31.20 5.36
CA PHE A 195 7.17 -30.23 6.24
C PHE A 195 6.22 -30.86 7.25
N THR A 196 6.15 -32.20 7.35
CA THR A 196 5.22 -32.92 8.24
C THR A 196 5.44 -32.62 9.74
N GLY A 197 6.64 -32.17 10.13
CA GLY A 197 6.94 -31.75 11.49
C GLY A 197 6.43 -30.36 11.86
N LEU A 198 5.90 -29.61 10.90
CA LEU A 198 5.34 -28.28 11.10
C LEU A 198 3.81 -28.38 11.11
N ASP A 199 3.16 -27.58 11.95
CA ASP A 199 1.70 -27.39 11.93
C ASP A 199 1.33 -26.49 10.73
N LEU A 200 1.57 -27.01 9.52
CA LEU A 200 1.40 -26.31 8.26
C LEU A 200 0.27 -26.97 7.45
N PRO A 201 -0.89 -26.31 7.33
CA PRO A 201 -1.94 -26.77 6.44
C PRO A 201 -1.42 -26.86 5.00
N ALA A 202 -1.69 -27.99 4.33
CA ALA A 202 -1.29 -28.20 2.94
C ALA A 202 -2.50 -28.58 2.10
N VAL A 203 -2.61 -27.99 0.93
CA VAL A 203 -3.62 -28.29 -0.09
C VAL A 203 -2.92 -28.72 -1.38
N VAL A 204 -3.43 -29.76 -2.00
CA VAL A 204 -2.91 -30.28 -3.27
C VAL A 204 -3.99 -30.06 -4.33
N CYS A 205 -3.62 -29.50 -5.47
CA CYS A 205 -4.55 -29.29 -6.59
C CYS A 205 -3.86 -29.50 -7.94
N GLY A 206 -4.60 -30.08 -8.86
CA GLY A 206 -4.24 -30.24 -10.26
C GLY A 206 -5.11 -29.36 -11.17
N THR A 207 -4.92 -29.53 -12.47
CA THR A 207 -5.72 -28.83 -13.47
C THR A 207 -7.17 -29.33 -13.42
N GLY A 208 -8.11 -28.41 -13.16
CA GLY A 208 -9.54 -28.71 -13.10
C GLY A 208 -10.04 -29.20 -11.73
N ASP A 209 -9.18 -29.32 -10.72
CA ASP A 209 -9.63 -29.61 -9.36
C ASP A 209 -10.44 -28.44 -8.79
N PRO A 210 -11.49 -28.72 -7.99
CA PRO A 210 -12.26 -27.68 -7.32
C PRO A 210 -11.39 -26.93 -6.31
N THR A 211 -11.52 -25.61 -6.28
CA THR A 211 -10.79 -24.75 -5.34
C THR A 211 -11.47 -24.63 -3.96
N ASP A 212 -12.59 -25.31 -3.76
CA ASP A 212 -13.40 -25.23 -2.54
C ASP A 212 -12.61 -25.61 -1.29
N THR A 213 -11.67 -26.54 -1.41
CA THR A 213 -10.78 -26.93 -0.31
C THR A 213 -9.94 -25.77 0.21
N LEU A 214 -9.56 -24.82 -0.66
CA LEU A 214 -8.83 -23.60 -0.25
C LEU A 214 -9.72 -22.61 0.52
N LEU A 215 -11.03 -22.65 0.27
CA LEU A 215 -11.99 -21.74 0.92
C LEU A 215 -12.37 -22.21 2.32
N THR A 216 -11.97 -23.42 2.74
CA THR A 216 -12.23 -23.95 4.09
C THR A 216 -11.20 -23.51 5.13
N TYR A 217 -10.11 -22.91 4.71
CA TYR A 217 -9.07 -22.35 5.59
C TYR A 217 -9.22 -20.86 5.75
#